data_098572c5d3b9bc8709b8a4f138e1e8e8
#
_entry.id   098572c5d3b9bc8709b8a4f138e1e8e8
#
_cell.length_a   1.000
_cell.length_b   1.000
_cell.length_c   1.000
_cell.angle_alpha   90.00
_cell.angle_beta   90.00
_cell.angle_gamma   90.00
#
_symmetry.space_group_name_H-M   'P 1'
#
loop_
_entity.id
_entity.type
_entity.pdbx_description
1 polymer ?
#
loop_
_entity_poly.entity_id
_entity_poly.type
_entity_poly.pdbx_seq_one_letter_code
_entity_poly.pdbx_strand_id
1 'polypeptide(L)'
;MSLTIAVAGKGGTGKTTLSALMIRCLRERGLTPILAVDADPNANLGEALDLSADLSIGQLQSETLKQVHSLPAGVPLSRHLEYELHQAIVEGEEVDLLMMGHGEGPGCYCAVNHILRRYLESLRSSYRCTILDNEAGMEHLSRRVSHGIDLLVIVSDASPTALRSAGRIAGIADDLELEIRRRCLVLTNLRGELSDRAIAELEKTGLEVVGRIPFDQEVAELRLADRPIDDLSSEAVSLTEVSEMLDRLLQKEEAA
;
A
#
# COMPACT_ATOMS: atom_id res chain seq x y z
N MET A 1 11.96 15.52 -0.60
CA MET A 1 10.51 15.31 -0.36
C MET A 1 10.29 13.82 -0.18
N SER A 2 9.39 13.43 0.71
CA SER A 2 8.99 12.03 0.87
C SER A 2 7.82 11.76 -0.08
N LEU A 3 7.91 10.71 -0.90
CA LEU A 3 6.86 10.31 -1.84
C LEU A 3 5.94 9.26 -1.18
N THR A 4 4.63 9.52 -1.16
CA THR A 4 3.67 8.55 -0.64
C THR A 4 2.76 8.04 -1.75
N ILE A 5 2.81 6.73 -1.97
CA ILE A 5 2.01 6.02 -2.96
C ILE A 5 1.05 5.08 -2.23
N ALA A 6 -0.24 5.24 -2.45
CA ALA A 6 -1.26 4.30 -1.98
C ALA A 6 -1.72 3.42 -3.14
N VAL A 7 -1.74 2.12 -2.92
CA VAL A 7 -2.21 1.13 -3.89
C VAL A 7 -3.56 0.60 -3.42
N ALA A 8 -4.58 0.73 -4.24
CA ALA A 8 -5.95 0.30 -3.93
C ALA A 8 -6.56 -0.44 -5.13
N GLY A 9 -7.58 -1.25 -4.91
CA GLY A 9 -8.22 -2.00 -6.01
C GLY A 9 -9.07 -3.15 -5.47
N LYS A 10 -9.84 -3.77 -6.32
CA LYS A 10 -10.65 -4.95 -5.98
C LYS A 10 -9.76 -6.11 -5.52
N GLY A 11 -10.27 -6.98 -4.65
CA GLY A 11 -9.60 -8.23 -4.26
C GLY A 11 -9.20 -9.07 -5.47
N GLY A 12 -7.97 -9.59 -5.46
CA GLY A 12 -7.43 -10.44 -6.53
C GLY A 12 -6.88 -9.72 -7.77
N THR A 13 -6.90 -8.38 -7.81
CA THR A 13 -6.35 -7.61 -8.96
C THR A 13 -4.82 -7.48 -8.95
N GLY A 14 -4.11 -8.05 -7.99
CA GLY A 14 -2.64 -8.01 -7.95
C GLY A 14 -2.05 -6.77 -7.26
N LYS A 15 -2.79 -6.13 -6.35
CA LYS A 15 -2.32 -4.97 -5.56
C LYS A 15 -0.99 -5.23 -4.88
N THR A 16 -0.93 -6.24 -4.02
CA THR A 16 0.27 -6.61 -3.26
C THR A 16 1.46 -6.95 -4.16
N THR A 17 1.20 -7.67 -5.26
CA THR A 17 2.24 -7.94 -6.26
C THR A 17 2.77 -6.66 -6.89
N LEU A 18 1.88 -5.74 -7.27
CA LEU A 18 2.27 -4.44 -7.82
C LEU A 18 3.03 -3.62 -6.78
N SER A 19 2.57 -3.59 -5.52
CA SER A 19 3.26 -2.90 -4.41
C SER A 19 4.68 -3.43 -4.24
N ALA A 20 4.87 -4.74 -4.21
CA ALA A 20 6.19 -5.37 -4.09
C ALA A 20 7.09 -5.08 -5.31
N LEU A 21 6.57 -5.17 -6.54
CA LEU A 21 7.31 -4.80 -7.76
C LEU A 21 7.73 -3.31 -7.74
N MET A 22 6.84 -2.41 -7.33
CA MET A 22 7.14 -0.99 -7.19
C MET A 22 8.23 -0.74 -6.15
N ILE A 23 8.17 -1.40 -4.98
CA ILE A 23 9.19 -1.30 -3.94
C ILE A 23 10.54 -1.75 -4.48
N ARG A 24 10.62 -2.90 -5.15
CA ARG A 24 11.86 -3.36 -5.79
C ARG A 24 12.40 -2.35 -6.79
N CYS A 25 11.57 -1.85 -7.70
CA CYS A 25 11.98 -0.86 -8.69
C CYS A 25 12.44 0.47 -8.07
N LEU A 26 11.82 0.92 -6.97
CA LEU A 26 12.22 2.14 -6.26
C LEU A 26 13.55 1.95 -5.54
N ARG A 27 13.79 0.76 -4.94
CA ARG A 27 15.06 0.37 -4.34
C ARG A 27 16.19 0.36 -5.37
N GLU A 28 15.97 -0.27 -6.53
CA GLU A 28 16.93 -0.29 -7.64
C GLU A 28 17.29 1.11 -8.17
N ARG A 29 16.43 2.11 -7.94
CA ARG A 29 16.68 3.54 -8.25
C ARG A 29 17.35 4.31 -7.12
N GLY A 30 17.68 3.66 -5.99
CA GLY A 30 18.25 4.31 -4.81
C GLY A 30 17.29 5.28 -4.11
N LEU A 31 15.99 5.11 -4.27
CA LEU A 31 14.96 5.90 -3.57
C LEU A 31 14.66 5.29 -2.19
N THR A 32 15.71 5.02 -1.44
CA THR A 32 15.69 4.43 -0.10
C THR A 32 16.00 5.47 0.99
N PRO A 33 15.67 5.25 2.27
CA PRO A 33 14.87 4.11 2.79
C PRO A 33 13.39 4.17 2.37
N ILE A 34 12.75 3.00 2.25
CA ILE A 34 11.35 2.83 1.89
C ILE A 34 10.58 2.29 3.09
N LEU A 35 9.41 2.86 3.38
CA LEU A 35 8.44 2.29 4.31
C LEU A 35 7.36 1.55 3.53
N ALA A 36 7.32 0.23 3.66
CA ALA A 36 6.24 -0.60 3.20
C ALA A 36 5.17 -0.71 4.30
N VAL A 37 3.94 -0.34 4.00
CA VAL A 37 2.81 -0.46 4.94
C VAL A 37 1.81 -1.44 4.38
N ASP A 38 1.68 -2.58 5.04
CA ASP A 38 0.67 -3.59 4.73
C ASP A 38 -0.62 -3.28 5.50
N ALA A 39 -1.60 -2.74 4.80
CA ALA A 39 -2.91 -2.41 5.35
C ALA A 39 -3.98 -3.47 5.02
N ASP A 40 -3.61 -4.58 4.36
CA ASP A 40 -4.48 -5.73 4.16
C ASP A 40 -4.42 -6.64 5.40
N PRO A 41 -5.57 -7.05 5.95
CA PRO A 41 -5.61 -7.99 7.08
C PRO A 41 -4.92 -9.33 6.84
N ASN A 42 -4.82 -9.74 5.57
CA ASN A 42 -4.16 -10.99 5.19
C ASN A 42 -2.63 -10.89 5.20
N ALA A 43 -2.08 -9.67 5.31
CA ALA A 43 -0.65 -9.41 5.53
C ALA A 43 0.30 -10.08 4.52
N ASN A 44 -0.03 -10.03 3.22
CA ASN A 44 0.73 -10.71 2.18
C ASN A 44 1.95 -9.91 1.66
N LEU A 45 2.06 -8.62 2.00
CA LEU A 45 3.16 -7.79 1.50
C LEU A 45 4.48 -8.18 2.14
N GLY A 46 4.45 -8.53 3.44
CA GLY A 46 5.64 -9.01 4.16
C GLY A 46 6.24 -10.25 3.50
N GLU A 47 5.41 -11.25 3.19
CA GLU A 47 5.86 -12.47 2.49
C GLU A 47 6.44 -12.15 1.11
N ALA A 48 5.82 -11.22 0.37
CA ALA A 48 6.31 -10.81 -0.94
C ALA A 48 7.68 -10.07 -0.89
N LEU A 49 8.04 -9.50 0.27
CA LEU A 49 9.29 -8.76 0.50
C LEU A 49 10.32 -9.56 1.31
N ASP A 50 10.05 -10.80 1.69
CA ASP A 50 10.86 -11.61 2.63
C ASP A 50 11.08 -10.92 3.99
N LEU A 51 10.04 -10.22 4.47
CA LEU A 51 10.03 -9.54 5.77
C LEU A 51 8.93 -10.13 6.65
N SER A 52 9.31 -10.72 7.77
CA SER A 52 8.37 -11.31 8.73
C SER A 52 8.10 -10.34 9.88
N ALA A 53 6.84 -9.97 10.08
CA ALA A 53 6.43 -9.16 11.21
C ALA A 53 5.70 -10.03 12.25
N ASP A 54 6.20 -10.00 13.49
CA ASP A 54 5.60 -10.73 14.61
C ASP A 54 4.37 -10.04 15.20
N LEU A 55 4.27 -8.72 15.02
CA LEU A 55 3.24 -7.88 15.61
C LEU A 55 2.63 -6.94 14.58
N SER A 56 1.30 -6.82 14.62
CA SER A 56 0.59 -5.79 13.86
C SER A 56 0.16 -4.63 14.76
N ILE A 57 -0.05 -3.47 14.16
CA ILE A 57 -0.60 -2.29 14.83
C ILE A 57 -1.95 -2.58 15.52
N GLY A 58 -2.80 -3.38 14.88
CA GLY A 58 -4.09 -3.78 15.45
C GLY A 58 -3.95 -4.60 16.73
N GLN A 59 -3.00 -5.53 16.78
CA GLN A 59 -2.67 -6.30 17.99
C GLN A 59 -2.14 -5.39 19.10
N LEU A 60 -1.17 -4.53 18.78
CA LEU A 60 -0.64 -3.56 19.74
C LEU A 60 -1.72 -2.65 20.31
N GLN A 61 -2.63 -2.14 19.48
CA GLN A 61 -3.76 -1.33 19.94
C GLN A 61 -4.63 -2.10 20.95
N SER A 62 -4.93 -3.37 20.62
CA SER A 62 -5.75 -4.22 21.47
C SER A 62 -5.07 -4.54 22.81
N GLU A 63 -3.77 -4.80 22.80
CA GLU A 63 -2.98 -5.05 24.01
C GLU A 63 -2.83 -3.81 24.87
N THR A 64 -2.51 -2.66 24.28
CA THR A 64 -2.37 -1.39 24.99
C THR A 64 -3.68 -1.00 25.69
N LEU A 65 -4.84 -1.18 25.04
CA LEU A 65 -6.13 -0.90 25.66
C LEU A 65 -6.42 -1.80 26.87
N LYS A 66 -5.99 -3.06 26.84
CA LYS A 66 -6.10 -3.96 27.99
C LYS A 66 -5.19 -3.53 29.14
N GLN A 67 -4.05 -2.93 28.83
CA GLN A 67 -3.01 -2.55 29.78
C GLN A 67 -3.10 -1.09 30.26
N VAL A 68 -3.98 -0.25 29.71
CA VAL A 68 -4.11 1.17 30.08
C VAL A 68 -4.20 1.41 31.59
N HIS A 69 -4.87 0.53 32.33
CA HIS A 69 -5.02 0.62 33.79
C HIS A 69 -3.80 0.09 34.58
N SER A 70 -2.84 -0.57 33.91
CA SER A 70 -1.64 -1.16 34.53
C SER A 70 -0.35 -0.46 34.11
N LEU A 71 -0.43 0.64 33.37
CA LEU A 71 0.76 1.41 32.99
C LEU A 71 1.47 1.95 34.23
N PRO A 72 2.81 1.98 34.24
CA PRO A 72 3.58 2.55 35.33
C PRO A 72 3.19 4.02 35.58
N ALA A 73 3.09 4.39 36.85
CA ALA A 73 2.71 5.75 37.24
C ALA A 73 3.67 6.78 36.62
N GLY A 74 3.13 7.76 35.90
CA GLY A 74 3.89 8.84 35.29
C GLY A 74 4.33 8.61 33.83
N VAL A 75 4.01 7.46 33.22
CA VAL A 75 4.25 7.24 31.78
C VAL A 75 2.99 7.64 30.99
N PRO A 76 3.06 8.68 30.14
CA PRO A 76 1.93 9.04 29.28
C PRO A 76 1.62 7.91 28.28
N LEU A 77 0.35 7.64 28.06
CA LEU A 77 -0.12 6.63 27.09
C LEU A 77 0.48 6.85 25.68
N SER A 78 0.62 8.11 25.26
CA SER A 78 1.23 8.44 23.97
C SER A 78 2.68 7.93 23.85
N ARG A 79 3.48 8.11 24.90
CA ARG A 79 4.88 7.70 24.89
C ARG A 79 5.03 6.16 24.91
N HIS A 80 4.13 5.50 25.64
CA HIS A 80 4.10 4.03 25.62
C HIS A 80 3.72 3.51 24.25
N LEU A 81 2.66 4.04 23.63
CA LEU A 81 2.24 3.69 22.29
C LEU A 81 3.32 3.98 21.22
N GLU A 82 3.95 5.15 21.27
CA GLU A 82 5.05 5.48 20.34
C GLU A 82 6.19 4.47 20.44
N TYR A 83 6.53 4.02 21.65
CA TYR A 83 7.54 2.97 21.85
C TYR A 83 7.11 1.64 21.25
N GLU A 84 5.88 1.19 21.56
CA GLU A 84 5.32 -0.06 21.02
C GLU A 84 5.19 -0.03 19.49
N LEU A 85 4.78 1.10 18.93
CA LEU A 85 4.68 1.30 17.49
C LEU A 85 6.05 1.22 16.81
N HIS A 86 7.10 1.74 17.48
CA HIS A 86 8.47 1.62 16.97
C HIS A 86 8.97 0.18 16.97
N GLN A 87 8.55 -0.62 17.95
CA GLN A 87 8.88 -2.04 18.02
C GLN A 87 8.11 -2.89 16.97
N ALA A 88 7.02 -2.37 16.42
CA ALA A 88 6.23 -3.04 15.39
C ALA A 88 6.79 -2.86 13.98
N ILE A 89 7.79 -1.99 13.80
CA ILE A 89 8.49 -1.84 12.53
C ILE A 89 9.49 -2.98 12.39
N VAL A 90 9.38 -3.73 11.31
CA VAL A 90 10.40 -4.68 10.89
C VAL A 90 11.44 -3.93 10.07
N GLU A 91 12.62 -3.75 10.62
CA GLU A 91 13.72 -3.07 9.96
C GLU A 91 14.42 -4.01 8.98
N GLY A 92 14.52 -3.60 7.71
CA GLY A 92 15.32 -4.23 6.67
C GLY A 92 16.51 -3.35 6.26
N GLU A 93 17.31 -3.78 5.29
CA GLU A 93 18.47 -2.97 4.84
C GLU A 93 18.05 -1.66 4.15
N GLU A 94 17.04 -1.71 3.31
CA GLU A 94 16.58 -0.57 2.49
C GLU A 94 15.07 -0.36 2.58
N VAL A 95 14.33 -1.36 3.09
CA VAL A 95 12.88 -1.40 3.18
C VAL A 95 12.47 -1.83 4.57
N ASP A 96 11.75 -0.98 5.27
CA ASP A 96 11.11 -1.31 6.54
C ASP A 96 9.64 -1.67 6.31
N LEU A 97 9.15 -2.65 7.06
CA LEU A 97 7.75 -3.10 6.97
C LEU A 97 6.96 -2.72 8.22
N LEU A 98 5.76 -2.20 8.02
CA LEU A 98 4.77 -1.97 9.05
C LEU A 98 3.47 -2.69 8.71
N MET A 99 3.06 -3.65 9.53
CA MET A 99 1.78 -4.36 9.38
C MET A 99 0.68 -3.67 10.16
N MET A 100 -0.41 -3.30 9.48
CA MET A 100 -1.56 -2.66 10.12
C MET A 100 -2.46 -3.65 10.86
N GLY A 101 -2.71 -4.83 10.30
CA GLY A 101 -3.55 -5.87 10.89
C GLY A 101 -4.97 -5.41 11.24
N HIS A 102 -5.75 -6.31 11.84
CA HIS A 102 -7.06 -6.01 12.40
C HIS A 102 -6.95 -5.47 13.82
N GLY A 103 -7.65 -4.36 14.13
CA GLY A 103 -7.94 -4.00 15.51
C GLY A 103 -9.11 -4.86 16.01
N GLU A 104 -8.86 -5.74 16.96
CA GLU A 104 -9.88 -6.60 17.55
C GLU A 104 -10.51 -5.92 18.78
N GLY A 105 -11.85 -5.85 18.81
CA GLY A 105 -12.65 -5.58 20.00
C GLY A 105 -13.62 -4.39 19.92
N PRO A 106 -14.66 -4.41 20.74
CA PRO A 106 -15.58 -3.29 20.89
C PRO A 106 -14.94 -2.19 21.73
N GLY A 107 -14.69 -1.03 21.15
CA GLY A 107 -14.15 0.12 21.87
C GLY A 107 -14.01 1.37 21.01
N CYS A 108 -14.01 2.54 21.66
CA CYS A 108 -13.67 3.78 20.98
C CYS A 108 -12.15 3.93 20.92
N TYR A 109 -11.57 3.64 19.77
CA TYR A 109 -10.13 3.74 19.51
C TYR A 109 -9.69 5.17 19.15
N CYS A 110 -10.53 6.19 19.35
CA CYS A 110 -10.30 7.54 18.85
C CYS A 110 -8.97 8.14 19.32
N ALA A 111 -8.62 8.01 20.60
CA ALA A 111 -7.36 8.53 21.14
C ALA A 111 -6.15 7.75 20.60
N VAL A 112 -6.25 6.43 20.56
CA VAL A 112 -5.18 5.54 20.04
C VAL A 112 -4.98 5.77 18.54
N ASN A 113 -6.06 5.88 17.78
CA ASN A 113 -6.00 6.18 16.35
C ASN A 113 -5.38 7.56 16.08
N HIS A 114 -5.62 8.56 16.94
CA HIS A 114 -5.00 9.88 16.82
C HIS A 114 -3.48 9.81 17.04
N ILE A 115 -3.03 9.07 18.07
CA ILE A 115 -1.60 8.88 18.34
C ILE A 115 -0.92 8.12 17.19
N LEU A 116 -1.55 7.04 16.72
CA LEU A 116 -1.08 6.25 15.60
C LEU A 116 -0.93 7.11 14.33
N ARG A 117 -1.92 7.93 14.02
CA ARG A 117 -1.89 8.83 12.86
C ARG A 117 -0.69 9.77 12.94
N ARG A 118 -0.52 10.45 14.08
CA ARG A 118 0.63 11.34 14.30
C ARG A 118 1.96 10.63 14.19
N TYR A 119 2.04 9.40 14.70
CA TYR A 119 3.25 8.59 14.61
C TYR A 119 3.57 8.24 13.15
N LEU A 120 2.59 7.75 12.38
CA LEU A 120 2.75 7.45 10.95
C LEU A 120 3.15 8.70 10.15
N GLU A 121 2.57 9.86 10.46
CA GLU A 121 2.95 11.15 9.85
C GLU A 121 4.41 11.51 10.17
N SER A 122 4.86 11.28 11.41
CA SER A 122 6.26 11.53 11.80
C SER A 122 7.23 10.57 11.12
N LEU A 123 6.87 9.29 11.01
CA LEU A 123 7.68 8.27 10.34
C LEU A 123 7.92 8.59 8.86
N ARG A 124 6.89 9.05 8.16
CA ARG A 124 6.99 9.38 6.72
C ARG A 124 8.14 10.35 6.41
N SER A 125 8.44 11.27 7.31
CA SER A 125 9.53 12.22 7.12
C SER A 125 10.92 11.58 7.13
N SER A 126 11.04 10.37 7.68
CA SER A 126 12.29 9.60 7.76
C SER A 126 12.54 8.72 6.53
N TYR A 127 11.53 8.54 5.68
CA TYR A 127 11.60 7.70 4.49
C TYR A 127 11.56 8.53 3.21
N ARG A 128 12.28 8.07 2.18
CA ARG A 128 12.23 8.67 0.84
C ARG A 128 10.92 8.33 0.13
N CYS A 129 10.45 7.11 0.33
CA CYS A 129 9.19 6.62 -0.21
C CYS A 129 8.39 5.88 0.85
N THR A 130 7.06 5.99 0.79
CA THR A 130 6.11 5.18 1.55
C THR A 130 5.14 4.52 0.57
N ILE A 131 5.05 3.19 0.60
CA ILE A 131 4.09 2.41 -0.19
C ILE A 131 3.04 1.84 0.75
N LEU A 132 1.77 2.19 0.50
CA LEU A 132 0.62 1.72 1.28
C LEU A 132 -0.12 0.67 0.44
N ASP A 133 0.01 -0.61 0.78
CA ASP A 133 -0.77 -1.70 0.17
C ASP A 133 -2.10 -1.85 0.88
N ASN A 134 -3.18 -1.44 0.23
CA ASN A 134 -4.49 -1.41 0.89
C ASN A 134 -5.33 -2.64 0.56
N GLU A 135 -6.17 -3.01 1.51
CA GLU A 135 -7.26 -3.95 1.30
C GLU A 135 -8.19 -3.52 0.14
N ALA A 136 -9.10 -4.42 -0.25
CA ALA A 136 -10.16 -4.12 -1.21
C ALA A 136 -11.14 -3.08 -0.65
N GLY A 137 -10.79 -1.82 -0.77
CA GLY A 137 -11.50 -0.67 -0.23
C GLY A 137 -10.54 0.36 0.35
N MET A 138 -11.04 1.56 0.64
CA MET A 138 -10.22 2.66 1.17
C MET A 138 -10.62 3.04 2.60
N GLU A 139 -11.49 2.26 3.24
CA GLU A 139 -12.05 2.60 4.55
C GLU A 139 -10.99 2.66 5.65
N HIS A 140 -9.95 1.83 5.55
CA HIS A 140 -8.83 1.85 6.47
C HIS A 140 -7.90 3.05 6.25
N LEU A 141 -7.74 3.52 5.01
CA LEU A 141 -6.95 4.71 4.69
C LEU A 141 -7.49 5.95 5.40
N SER A 142 -8.79 6.20 5.32
CA SER A 142 -9.41 7.40 5.90
C SER A 142 -9.28 7.47 7.43
N ARG A 143 -9.22 6.32 8.09
CA ARG A 143 -9.11 6.26 9.55
C ARG A 143 -7.68 6.39 10.07
N ARG A 144 -6.68 6.01 9.27
CA ARG A 144 -5.30 5.84 9.71
C ARG A 144 -4.28 6.70 8.97
N VAL A 145 -4.59 7.11 7.72
CA VAL A 145 -3.74 8.01 6.91
C VAL A 145 -4.63 9.14 6.42
N SER A 146 -4.55 10.30 7.04
CA SER A 146 -5.48 11.41 6.78
C SER A 146 -4.97 12.43 5.78
N HIS A 147 -3.68 12.56 5.57
CA HIS A 147 -3.13 13.66 4.78
C HIS A 147 -1.96 13.22 3.89
N GLY A 148 -1.92 13.80 2.68
CA GLY A 148 -0.74 13.80 1.83
C GLY A 148 -0.43 12.49 1.14
N ILE A 149 -1.38 11.90 0.40
CA ILE A 149 -1.10 10.88 -0.60
C ILE A 149 -0.72 11.59 -1.90
N ASP A 150 0.54 11.44 -2.31
CA ASP A 150 0.99 12.05 -3.56
C ASP A 150 0.37 11.33 -4.76
N LEU A 151 0.32 9.99 -4.69
CA LEU A 151 -0.21 9.17 -5.77
C LEU A 151 -1.11 8.05 -5.26
N LEU A 152 -2.37 8.03 -5.72
CA LEU A 152 -3.26 6.89 -5.55
C LEU A 152 -3.24 6.05 -6.84
N VAL A 153 -2.65 4.86 -6.74
CA VAL A 153 -2.62 3.86 -7.80
C VAL A 153 -3.79 2.91 -7.63
N ILE A 154 -4.77 3.03 -8.50
CA ILE A 154 -5.92 2.11 -8.52
C ILE A 154 -5.58 0.94 -9.44
N VAL A 155 -5.70 -0.28 -8.94
CA VAL A 155 -5.33 -1.52 -9.66
C VAL A 155 -6.58 -2.24 -10.12
N SER A 156 -6.62 -2.59 -11.39
CA SER A 156 -7.72 -3.36 -12.00
C SER A 156 -7.19 -4.40 -12.98
N ASP A 157 -7.84 -5.53 -13.07
CA ASP A 157 -7.72 -6.40 -14.24
C ASP A 157 -8.61 -5.90 -15.39
N ALA A 158 -8.52 -6.56 -16.56
CA ALA A 158 -9.28 -6.20 -17.76
C ALA A 158 -10.78 -6.52 -17.68
N SER A 159 -11.30 -7.06 -16.57
CA SER A 159 -12.72 -7.39 -16.47
C SER A 159 -13.57 -6.14 -16.27
N PRO A 160 -14.74 -6.04 -16.96
CA PRO A 160 -15.65 -4.91 -16.77
C PRO A 160 -16.06 -4.71 -15.30
N THR A 161 -16.10 -5.78 -14.52
CA THR A 161 -16.46 -5.72 -13.10
C THR A 161 -15.36 -5.08 -12.25
N ALA A 162 -14.09 -5.39 -12.53
CA ALA A 162 -12.96 -4.76 -11.83
C ALA A 162 -12.83 -3.28 -12.21
N LEU A 163 -13.02 -2.93 -13.48
CA LEU A 163 -13.01 -1.55 -13.96
C LEU A 163 -14.13 -0.69 -13.32
N ARG A 164 -15.36 -1.23 -13.20
CA ARG A 164 -16.41 -0.54 -12.41
C ARG A 164 -16.04 -0.38 -10.95
N SER A 165 -15.34 -1.34 -10.37
CA SER A 165 -14.84 -1.23 -8.98
C SER A 165 -13.76 -0.17 -8.87
N ALA A 166 -12.87 -0.04 -9.85
CA ALA A 166 -11.87 1.02 -9.91
C ALA A 166 -12.51 2.42 -9.93
N GLY A 167 -13.54 2.61 -10.74
CA GLY A 167 -14.32 3.87 -10.75
C GLY A 167 -14.99 4.17 -9.41
N ARG A 168 -15.53 3.15 -8.73
CA ARG A 168 -16.12 3.33 -7.38
C ARG A 168 -15.06 3.69 -6.33
N ILE A 169 -13.88 3.07 -6.38
CA ILE A 169 -12.78 3.38 -5.47
C ILE A 169 -12.34 4.84 -5.65
N ALA A 170 -12.26 5.32 -6.89
CA ALA A 170 -11.96 6.72 -7.16
C ALA A 170 -12.99 7.67 -6.54
N GLY A 171 -14.29 7.34 -6.63
CA GLY A 171 -15.37 8.11 -6.00
C GLY A 171 -15.35 8.07 -4.46
N ILE A 172 -15.06 6.91 -3.87
CA ILE A 172 -14.94 6.79 -2.40
C ILE A 172 -13.80 7.68 -1.89
N ALA A 173 -12.71 7.85 -2.64
CA ALA A 173 -11.63 8.75 -2.26
C ALA A 173 -12.09 10.21 -2.16
N ASP A 174 -13.05 10.63 -3.01
CA ASP A 174 -13.68 11.96 -2.93
C ASP A 174 -14.59 12.06 -1.69
N ASP A 175 -15.43 11.05 -1.47
CA ASP A 175 -16.38 11.03 -0.34
C ASP A 175 -15.67 11.03 1.02
N LEU A 176 -14.46 10.49 1.10
CA LEU A 176 -13.64 10.43 2.31
C LEU A 176 -12.79 11.69 2.52
N GLU A 177 -12.88 12.69 1.65
CA GLU A 177 -12.11 13.94 1.70
C GLU A 177 -10.59 13.70 1.86
N LEU A 178 -10.07 12.63 1.24
CA LEU A 178 -8.64 12.33 1.30
C LEU A 178 -7.84 13.32 0.46
N GLU A 179 -6.80 13.90 1.04
CA GLU A 179 -5.86 14.74 0.31
C GLU A 179 -4.98 13.91 -0.63
N ILE A 180 -5.46 13.67 -1.84
CA ILE A 180 -4.77 12.93 -2.89
C ILE A 180 -4.38 13.89 -4.00
N ARG A 181 -3.06 14.02 -4.24
CA ARG A 181 -2.54 14.92 -5.26
C ARG A 181 -2.84 14.43 -6.67
N ARG A 182 -2.69 13.13 -6.91
CA ARG A 182 -2.94 12.52 -8.23
C ARG A 182 -3.53 11.11 -8.09
N ARG A 183 -4.44 10.77 -9.00
CA ARG A 183 -5.04 9.43 -9.13
C ARG A 183 -4.75 8.86 -10.49
N CYS A 184 -4.44 7.58 -10.55
CA CYS A 184 -4.18 6.88 -11.80
C CYS A 184 -4.65 5.43 -11.73
N LEU A 185 -4.74 4.80 -12.88
CA LEU A 185 -5.14 3.41 -13.04
C LEU A 185 -3.99 2.58 -13.61
N VAL A 186 -3.76 1.42 -13.01
CA VAL A 186 -2.87 0.39 -13.53
C VAL A 186 -3.69 -0.84 -13.87
N LEU A 187 -3.58 -1.28 -15.12
CA LEU A 187 -4.18 -2.54 -15.58
C LEU A 187 -3.17 -3.68 -15.40
N THR A 188 -3.60 -4.75 -14.77
CA THR A 188 -2.76 -5.91 -14.43
C THR A 188 -3.31 -7.20 -15.01
N ASN A 189 -2.48 -8.24 -15.05
CA ASN A 189 -2.85 -9.57 -15.55
C ASN A 189 -3.41 -9.56 -16.97
N LEU A 190 -2.91 -8.67 -17.83
CA LEU A 190 -3.41 -8.54 -19.19
C LEU A 190 -3.01 -9.74 -20.04
N ARG A 191 -4.02 -10.37 -20.67
CA ARG A 191 -3.86 -11.49 -21.60
C ARG A 191 -4.39 -11.14 -22.98
N GLY A 192 -3.78 -10.12 -23.61
CA GLY A 192 -4.22 -9.59 -24.89
C GLY A 192 -4.98 -8.27 -24.79
N GLU A 193 -5.76 -7.95 -25.82
CA GLU A 193 -6.48 -6.69 -25.93
C GLU A 193 -7.72 -6.64 -25.03
N LEU A 194 -8.12 -5.42 -24.66
CA LEU A 194 -9.35 -5.20 -23.92
C LEU A 194 -10.57 -5.43 -24.83
N SER A 195 -11.60 -6.07 -24.30
CA SER A 195 -12.89 -6.14 -25.00
C SER A 195 -13.56 -4.76 -25.07
N ASP A 196 -14.44 -4.57 -26.07
CA ASP A 196 -15.21 -3.31 -26.22
C ASP A 196 -15.96 -2.92 -24.94
N ARG A 197 -16.47 -3.93 -24.22
CA ARG A 197 -17.14 -3.72 -22.92
C ARG A 197 -16.18 -3.24 -21.85
N ALA A 198 -14.95 -3.75 -21.83
CA ALA A 198 -13.92 -3.31 -20.90
C ALA A 198 -13.47 -1.88 -21.24
N ILE A 199 -13.31 -1.55 -22.52
CA ILE A 199 -12.99 -0.20 -22.98
C ILE A 199 -14.07 0.79 -22.54
N ALA A 200 -15.33 0.47 -22.76
CA ALA A 200 -16.44 1.32 -22.34
C ALA A 200 -16.51 1.54 -20.81
N GLU A 201 -16.18 0.54 -20.00
CA GLU A 201 -16.13 0.70 -18.55
C GLU A 201 -14.87 1.48 -18.11
N LEU A 202 -13.75 1.30 -18.80
CA LEU A 202 -12.53 2.05 -18.55
C LEU A 202 -12.73 3.55 -18.79
N GLU A 203 -13.35 3.94 -19.91
CA GLU A 203 -13.67 5.33 -20.25
C GLU A 203 -14.53 6.00 -19.17
N LYS A 204 -15.50 5.26 -18.60
CA LYS A 204 -16.37 5.78 -17.52
C LYS A 204 -15.62 6.08 -16.23
N THR A 205 -14.45 5.48 -15.99
CA THR A 205 -13.67 5.76 -14.77
C THR A 205 -13.10 7.16 -14.77
N GLY A 206 -12.84 7.75 -15.93
CA GLY A 206 -12.15 9.02 -16.09
C GLY A 206 -10.68 9.01 -15.60
N LEU A 207 -10.14 7.84 -15.25
CA LEU A 207 -8.78 7.71 -14.72
C LEU A 207 -7.75 7.61 -15.85
N GLU A 208 -6.59 8.25 -15.65
CA GLU A 208 -5.44 8.08 -16.53
C GLU A 208 -4.84 6.67 -16.35
N VAL A 209 -4.74 5.89 -17.43
CA VAL A 209 -4.04 4.60 -17.42
C VAL A 209 -2.55 4.86 -17.55
N VAL A 210 -1.79 4.63 -16.48
CA VAL A 210 -0.34 4.88 -16.42
C VAL A 210 0.51 3.63 -16.62
N GLY A 211 -0.07 2.44 -16.45
CA GLY A 211 0.60 1.16 -16.62
C GLY A 211 -0.34 0.08 -17.18
N ARG A 212 0.22 -0.79 -18.02
CA ARG A 212 -0.44 -1.97 -18.60
C ARG A 212 0.46 -3.17 -18.40
N ILE A 213 0.26 -3.89 -17.31
CA ILE A 213 1.12 -4.99 -16.89
C ILE A 213 0.53 -6.31 -17.42
N PRO A 214 1.22 -7.00 -18.32
CA PRO A 214 0.77 -8.27 -18.86
C PRO A 214 0.78 -9.35 -17.77
N PHE A 215 0.08 -10.44 -18.03
CA PHE A 215 0.22 -11.64 -17.21
C PHE A 215 1.66 -12.16 -17.35
N ASP A 216 2.29 -12.39 -16.21
CA ASP A 216 3.65 -12.88 -16.11
C ASP A 216 3.64 -14.25 -15.44
N GLN A 217 4.12 -15.26 -16.17
CA GLN A 217 4.15 -16.64 -15.70
C GLN A 217 5.12 -16.80 -14.52
N GLU A 218 6.26 -16.09 -14.56
CA GLU A 218 7.27 -16.17 -13.51
C GLU A 218 6.75 -15.60 -12.18
N VAL A 219 6.03 -14.47 -12.22
CA VAL A 219 5.34 -13.92 -11.05
C VAL A 219 4.29 -14.90 -10.51
N ALA A 220 3.54 -15.56 -11.38
CA ALA A 220 2.56 -16.53 -10.94
C ALA A 220 3.21 -17.75 -10.27
N GLU A 221 4.34 -18.23 -10.79
CA GLU A 221 5.12 -19.34 -10.22
C GLU A 221 5.76 -18.97 -8.87
N LEU A 222 6.32 -17.76 -8.72
CA LEU A 222 6.85 -17.27 -7.45
C LEU A 222 5.76 -17.26 -6.37
N ARG A 223 4.58 -16.73 -6.70
CA ARG A 223 3.47 -16.69 -5.75
C ARG A 223 2.95 -18.07 -5.34
N LEU A 224 2.94 -19.03 -6.26
CA LEU A 224 2.56 -20.42 -5.95
C LEU A 224 3.60 -21.15 -5.09
N ALA A 225 4.84 -20.71 -5.13
CA ALA A 225 5.95 -21.24 -4.36
C ALA A 225 6.24 -20.47 -3.07
N ASP A 226 5.41 -19.47 -2.72
CA ASP A 226 5.61 -18.55 -1.57
C ASP A 226 7.03 -17.94 -1.55
N ARG A 227 7.51 -17.52 -2.73
CA ARG A 227 8.85 -16.92 -2.89
C ARG A 227 8.75 -15.40 -3.00
N PRO A 228 9.77 -14.68 -2.48
CA PRO A 228 9.77 -13.22 -2.50
C PRO A 228 9.95 -12.66 -3.92
N ILE A 229 9.53 -11.41 -4.11
CA ILE A 229 9.61 -10.73 -5.41
C ILE A 229 11.06 -10.49 -5.87
N ASP A 230 12.02 -10.50 -4.95
CA ASP A 230 13.44 -10.36 -5.26
C ASP A 230 14.02 -11.57 -6.01
N ASP A 231 13.35 -12.71 -5.94
CA ASP A 231 13.69 -13.91 -6.72
C ASP A 231 13.23 -13.83 -8.18
N LEU A 232 12.44 -12.82 -8.55
CA LEU A 232 12.01 -12.61 -9.93
C LEU A 232 13.19 -12.21 -10.80
N SER A 233 13.24 -12.76 -12.02
CA SER A 233 14.26 -12.36 -13.01
C SER A 233 14.24 -10.86 -13.29
N SER A 234 15.41 -10.26 -13.47
CA SER A 234 15.52 -8.87 -13.92
C SER A 234 14.95 -8.62 -15.32
N GLU A 235 14.77 -9.70 -16.10
CA GLU A 235 14.20 -9.66 -17.45
C GLU A 235 12.68 -9.93 -17.46
N ALA A 236 12.07 -10.14 -16.29
CA ALA A 236 10.64 -10.38 -16.17
C ALA A 236 9.83 -9.22 -16.77
N VAL A 237 8.84 -9.57 -17.57
CA VAL A 237 8.06 -8.56 -18.31
C VAL A 237 7.28 -7.63 -17.38
N SER A 238 6.77 -8.16 -16.29
CA SER A 238 6.06 -7.36 -15.27
C SER A 238 6.97 -6.35 -14.58
N LEU A 239 8.24 -6.74 -14.28
CA LEU A 239 9.21 -5.85 -13.66
C LEU A 239 9.59 -4.70 -14.61
N THR A 240 9.84 -5.03 -15.89
CA THR A 240 10.14 -4.03 -16.93
C THR A 240 9.01 -3.02 -17.06
N GLU A 241 7.77 -3.47 -17.19
CA GLU A 241 6.59 -2.59 -17.33
C GLU A 241 6.37 -1.70 -16.09
N VAL A 242 6.56 -2.24 -14.88
CA VAL A 242 6.47 -1.45 -13.65
C VAL A 242 7.60 -0.42 -13.57
N SER A 243 8.79 -0.79 -13.99
CA SER A 243 9.94 0.11 -14.05
C SER A 243 9.67 1.29 -14.98
N GLU A 244 9.24 1.05 -16.23
CA GLU A 244 8.88 2.10 -17.17
C GLU A 244 7.70 2.97 -16.70
N MET A 245 6.71 2.34 -16.08
CA MET A 245 5.59 3.08 -15.46
C MET A 245 6.07 4.06 -14.39
N LEU A 246 6.95 3.61 -13.50
CA LEU A 246 7.51 4.47 -12.45
C LEU A 246 8.33 5.61 -13.04
N ASP A 247 9.12 5.39 -14.07
CA ASP A 247 9.89 6.46 -14.73
C ASP A 247 8.95 7.56 -15.25
N ARG A 248 7.85 7.17 -15.90
CA ARG A 248 6.83 8.14 -16.37
C ARG A 248 6.13 8.89 -15.23
N LEU A 249 5.90 8.22 -14.10
CA LEU A 249 5.25 8.82 -12.93
C LEU A 249 6.19 9.79 -12.21
N LEU A 250 7.43 9.41 -11.96
CA LEU A 250 8.41 10.21 -11.23
C LEU A 250 8.84 11.46 -12.01
N GLN A 251 9.04 11.36 -13.33
CA GLN A 251 9.35 12.53 -14.18
C GLN A 251 8.24 13.59 -14.14
N LYS A 252 6.97 13.19 -14.06
CA LYS A 252 5.85 14.14 -13.95
C LYS A 252 5.77 14.81 -12.57
N GLU A 253 6.26 14.15 -11.52
CA GLU A 253 6.31 14.72 -10.17
C GLU A 253 7.43 15.75 -10.00
N GLU A 254 8.56 15.59 -10.68
CA GLU A 254 9.66 16.58 -10.68
C GLU A 254 9.32 17.84 -11.48
N ALA A 255 8.39 17.74 -12.42
CA ALA A 255 7.98 18.85 -13.30
C ALA A 255 6.80 19.67 -12.75
N ALA A 256 6.17 19.28 -11.66
CA ALA A 256 4.99 19.89 -11.05
C ALA A 256 5.29 20.64 -9.76
#